data_51baa60429f71156e4c208cf64819826
#
_entry.id   51baa60429f71156e4c208cf64819826
#
_cell.length_a   1.000
_cell.length_b   1.000
_cell.length_c   1.000
_cell.angle_alpha   90.00
_cell.angle_beta   90.00
_cell.angle_gamma   90.00
#
_symmetry.space_group_name_H-M   'P 1'
#
loop_
_entity.id
_entity.type
_entity.pdbx_description
1 polymer ?
#
loop_
_entity_poly.entity_id
_entity_poly.type
_entity_poly.pdbx_seq_one_letter_code
_entity_poly.pdbx_strand_id
1 'polypeptide(L)'
;VMTQPAHGTLSGTPPALTYTPAANYNGTDSFTFKANDGSLDSNIATVTITVGAVNDEPNAVDDEYEIEMGKKLEIPAPGVLENDIDPDQGDEQTVEVKDAPLHGVLVLNPDGSFTYEPDTGFHGIDTFTYWLISEPGVQSAYMDSATVTITVRPVARIFLPIILK
;
A
#
# COMPACT_ATOMS: atom_id res chain seq x y z
N VAL A 1 -23.63 1.52 -31.39
CA VAL A 1 -22.39 0.95 -30.85
C VAL A 1 -22.34 -0.53 -31.23
N MET A 2 -21.17 -1.02 -31.67
CA MET A 2 -20.93 -2.40 -32.09
C MET A 2 -20.20 -3.20 -31.00
N THR A 3 -19.15 -2.63 -30.43
CA THR A 3 -18.45 -3.19 -29.27
C THR A 3 -18.50 -2.20 -28.12
N GLN A 4 -18.61 -2.70 -26.91
CA GLN A 4 -18.50 -1.88 -25.70
C GLN A 4 -17.04 -1.73 -25.27
N PRO A 5 -16.68 -0.66 -24.55
CA PRO A 5 -15.37 -0.55 -23.93
C PRO A 5 -15.16 -1.67 -22.90
N ALA A 6 -13.90 -2.06 -22.70
CA ALA A 6 -13.51 -3.14 -21.82
C ALA A 6 -13.36 -2.73 -20.34
N HIS A 7 -13.00 -1.45 -20.13
CA HIS A 7 -12.62 -0.92 -18.82
C HIS A 7 -13.52 0.26 -18.37
N GLY A 8 -14.74 0.30 -18.87
CA GLY A 8 -15.71 1.34 -18.52
C GLY A 8 -17.10 1.05 -19.08
N THR A 9 -18.00 2.00 -18.89
CA THR A 9 -19.38 1.90 -19.36
C THR A 9 -19.74 3.09 -20.24
N LEU A 10 -20.52 2.83 -21.29
CA LEU A 10 -21.18 3.87 -22.10
C LEU A 10 -22.62 4.05 -21.65
N SER A 11 -23.01 5.29 -21.44
CA SER A 11 -24.40 5.70 -21.13
C SER A 11 -24.87 6.80 -22.09
N GLY A 12 -26.17 7.10 -22.10
CA GLY A 12 -26.77 8.08 -22.99
C GLY A 12 -27.36 7.46 -24.24
N THR A 13 -27.83 8.34 -25.16
CA THR A 13 -28.45 7.95 -26.46
C THR A 13 -27.58 8.52 -27.57
N PRO A 14 -27.18 7.71 -28.58
CA PRO A 14 -26.45 8.23 -29.72
C PRO A 14 -27.13 9.43 -30.38
N PRO A 15 -26.42 10.46 -30.84
CA PRO A 15 -24.95 10.56 -30.81
C PRO A 15 -24.33 11.03 -29.47
N ALA A 16 -25.14 11.40 -28.47
CA ALA A 16 -24.70 11.91 -27.18
C ALA A 16 -24.43 10.73 -26.23
N LEU A 17 -23.19 10.24 -26.20
CA LEU A 17 -22.72 9.18 -25.29
C LEU A 17 -21.78 9.75 -24.25
N THR A 18 -21.88 9.24 -23.02
CA THR A 18 -20.96 9.48 -21.93
C THR A 18 -20.21 8.20 -21.59
N TYR A 19 -18.90 8.28 -21.53
CA TYR A 19 -18.03 7.20 -21.05
C TYR A 19 -17.72 7.43 -19.57
N THR A 20 -17.86 6.38 -18.77
CA THR A 20 -17.45 6.37 -17.36
C THR A 20 -16.45 5.23 -17.18
N PRO A 21 -15.18 5.51 -16.83
CA PRO A 21 -14.19 4.47 -16.56
C PRO A 21 -14.60 3.61 -15.35
N ALA A 22 -14.07 2.40 -15.28
CA ALA A 22 -14.08 1.60 -14.05
C ALA A 22 -13.27 2.32 -12.96
N ALA A 23 -13.59 2.04 -11.70
CA ALA A 23 -12.83 2.60 -10.58
C ALA A 23 -11.34 2.21 -10.69
N ASN A 24 -10.44 3.14 -10.42
CA ASN A 24 -8.98 3.00 -10.44
C ASN A 24 -8.41 2.52 -11.80
N TYR A 25 -9.17 2.68 -12.88
CA TYR A 25 -8.68 2.36 -14.22
C TYR A 25 -7.97 3.56 -14.84
N ASN A 26 -6.75 3.36 -15.25
CA ASN A 26 -6.00 4.23 -16.14
C ASN A 26 -5.53 3.45 -17.39
N GLY A 27 -5.27 4.15 -18.50
CA GLY A 27 -4.84 3.53 -19.73
C GLY A 27 -5.77 3.79 -20.91
N THR A 28 -5.65 2.95 -21.93
CA THR A 28 -6.41 3.10 -23.18
C THR A 28 -7.58 2.14 -23.23
N ASP A 29 -8.77 2.68 -23.48
CA ASP A 29 -9.98 1.90 -23.75
C ASP A 29 -10.54 2.27 -25.14
N SER A 30 -11.45 1.47 -25.68
CA SER A 30 -12.02 1.74 -26.98
C SER A 30 -13.40 1.09 -27.17
N PHE A 31 -14.18 1.69 -28.04
CA PHE A 31 -15.42 1.09 -28.55
C PHE A 31 -15.57 1.31 -30.06
N THR A 32 -16.38 0.50 -30.70
CA THR A 32 -16.64 0.63 -32.12
C THR A 32 -18.12 0.98 -32.42
N PHE A 33 -18.34 1.69 -33.52
CA PHE A 33 -19.69 2.06 -33.95
C PHE A 33 -19.79 2.09 -35.48
N LYS A 34 -21.04 2.10 -35.95
CA LYS A 34 -21.42 2.46 -37.29
C LYS A 34 -22.36 3.65 -37.24
N ALA A 35 -22.28 4.53 -38.23
CA ALA A 35 -23.31 5.53 -38.51
C ALA A 35 -24.30 4.98 -39.51
N ASN A 36 -25.56 5.45 -39.46
CA ASN A 36 -26.59 5.11 -40.41
C ASN A 36 -27.32 6.38 -40.84
N ASP A 37 -27.54 6.55 -42.11
CA ASP A 37 -28.23 7.71 -42.72
C ASP A 37 -29.75 7.53 -42.89
N GLY A 38 -30.26 6.41 -42.35
CA GLY A 38 -31.65 5.99 -42.51
C GLY A 38 -31.85 4.94 -43.62
N SER A 39 -30.82 4.63 -44.40
CA SER A 39 -30.83 3.67 -45.50
C SER A 39 -29.65 2.70 -45.47
N LEU A 40 -28.46 3.20 -45.26
CA LEU A 40 -27.21 2.42 -45.31
C LEU A 40 -26.33 2.65 -44.06
N ASP A 41 -25.64 1.59 -43.67
CA ASP A 41 -24.61 1.64 -42.64
C ASP A 41 -23.26 2.09 -43.20
N SER A 42 -22.55 2.87 -42.42
CA SER A 42 -21.13 3.17 -42.67
C SER A 42 -20.21 1.99 -42.44
N ASN A 43 -18.93 2.12 -42.77
CA ASN A 43 -17.88 1.30 -42.25
C ASN A 43 -17.83 1.37 -40.71
N ILE A 44 -17.25 0.35 -40.08
CA ILE A 44 -16.97 0.36 -38.64
C ILE A 44 -15.91 1.41 -38.36
N ALA A 45 -16.16 2.27 -37.38
CA ALA A 45 -15.20 3.22 -36.82
C ALA A 45 -14.90 2.91 -35.37
N THR A 46 -13.68 3.21 -34.94
CA THR A 46 -13.21 3.04 -33.57
C THR A 46 -13.06 4.38 -32.89
N VAL A 47 -13.58 4.49 -31.67
CA VAL A 47 -13.26 5.58 -30.76
C VAL A 47 -12.27 5.04 -29.73
N THR A 48 -11.13 5.68 -29.66
CA THR A 48 -10.11 5.42 -28.63
C THR A 48 -10.22 6.48 -27.53
N ILE A 49 -10.20 6.04 -26.29
CA ILE A 49 -10.32 6.87 -25.09
C ILE A 49 -9.03 6.66 -24.29
N THR A 50 -8.37 7.74 -23.92
CA THR A 50 -7.24 7.69 -22.98
C THR A 50 -7.71 8.19 -21.63
N VAL A 51 -7.64 7.33 -20.62
CA VAL A 51 -7.93 7.66 -19.22
C VAL A 51 -6.58 7.94 -18.55
N GLY A 52 -6.39 9.17 -18.08
CA GLY A 52 -5.18 9.55 -17.33
C GLY A 52 -5.17 8.90 -15.95
N ALA A 53 -3.98 8.54 -15.48
CA ALA A 53 -3.79 8.16 -14.09
C ALA A 53 -4.08 9.35 -13.16
N VAL A 54 -4.73 9.07 -12.06
CA VAL A 54 -4.90 10.00 -10.92
C VAL A 54 -4.40 9.23 -9.71
N ASN A 55 -3.42 9.78 -8.98
CA ASN A 55 -2.88 9.11 -7.81
C ASN A 55 -3.89 9.14 -6.66
N ASP A 56 -4.18 7.97 -6.11
CA ASP A 56 -5.02 7.80 -4.93
C ASP A 56 -4.16 7.76 -3.65
N GLU A 57 -4.75 7.97 -2.49
CA GLU A 57 -4.05 7.94 -1.21
C GLU A 57 -3.77 6.49 -0.81
N PRO A 58 -2.50 6.13 -0.46
CA PRO A 58 -2.19 4.81 0.05
C PRO A 58 -2.80 4.62 1.44
N ASN A 59 -2.96 3.38 1.87
CA ASN A 59 -3.48 3.02 3.18
C ASN A 59 -2.44 2.22 3.96
N ALA A 60 -1.85 2.85 4.96
CA ALA A 60 -0.92 2.22 5.90
C ALA A 60 -1.69 1.46 6.99
N VAL A 61 -1.23 0.27 7.31
CA VAL A 61 -1.89 -0.64 8.27
C VAL A 61 -0.93 -0.96 9.42
N ASP A 62 -1.43 -0.87 10.65
CA ASP A 62 -0.63 -1.13 11.85
C ASP A 62 -0.04 -2.55 11.86
N ASP A 63 1.19 -2.65 12.43
CA ASP A 63 1.94 -3.89 12.56
C ASP A 63 2.18 -4.28 14.01
N GLU A 64 2.33 -5.59 14.25
CA GLU A 64 2.65 -6.13 15.57
C GLU A 64 3.80 -7.14 15.49
N TYR A 65 4.80 -6.97 16.36
CA TYR A 65 5.95 -7.88 16.46
C TYR A 65 6.22 -8.24 17.92
N GLU A 66 6.86 -9.40 18.12
CA GLU A 66 7.27 -9.86 19.44
C GLU A 66 8.76 -10.25 19.45
N ILE A 67 9.45 -9.94 20.55
CA ILE A 67 10.84 -10.27 20.75
C ILE A 67 11.13 -10.58 22.21
N GLU A 68 12.12 -11.40 22.50
CA GLU A 68 12.63 -11.61 23.87
C GLU A 68 13.56 -10.47 24.30
N MET A 69 13.51 -10.08 25.56
CA MET A 69 14.42 -9.11 26.16
C MET A 69 15.90 -9.45 25.88
N GLY A 70 16.65 -8.46 25.42
CA GLY A 70 18.06 -8.58 25.08
C GLY A 70 18.36 -9.28 23.75
N LYS A 71 17.34 -9.49 22.94
CA LYS A 71 17.48 -9.93 21.54
C LYS A 71 17.26 -8.76 20.59
N LYS A 72 17.85 -8.84 19.40
CA LYS A 72 17.62 -7.91 18.29
C LYS A 72 16.54 -8.46 17.37
N LEU A 73 15.56 -7.65 17.02
CA LEU A 73 14.55 -7.96 16.00
C LEU A 73 15.11 -7.59 14.63
N GLU A 74 15.00 -8.50 13.66
CA GLU A 74 15.43 -8.26 12.28
C GLU A 74 14.32 -8.72 11.35
N ILE A 75 13.67 -7.78 10.68
CA ILE A 75 12.56 -8.01 9.76
C ILE A 75 13.04 -7.69 8.34
N PRO A 76 13.06 -8.67 7.43
CA PRO A 76 13.43 -8.43 6.03
C PRO A 76 12.32 -7.70 5.27
N ALA A 77 12.65 -7.16 4.10
CA ALA A 77 11.66 -6.61 3.19
C ALA A 77 10.62 -7.67 2.77
N PRO A 78 9.36 -7.30 2.58
CA PRO A 78 8.81 -5.95 2.59
C PRO A 78 8.60 -5.35 3.99
N GLY A 79 8.74 -6.13 5.06
CA GLY A 79 8.70 -5.67 6.45
C GLY A 79 7.36 -5.02 6.80
N VAL A 80 7.39 -3.73 7.19
CA VAL A 80 6.19 -2.98 7.54
C VAL A 80 5.26 -2.70 6.33
N LEU A 81 5.75 -2.84 5.10
CA LEU A 81 4.95 -2.70 3.88
C LEU A 81 4.12 -3.94 3.53
N GLU A 82 4.23 -5.05 4.26
CA GLU A 82 3.61 -6.33 3.88
C GLU A 82 2.08 -6.28 3.85
N ASN A 83 1.48 -5.48 4.72
CA ASN A 83 0.04 -5.34 4.88
C ASN A 83 -0.50 -3.99 4.37
N ASP A 84 0.37 -3.08 3.93
CA ASP A 84 0.01 -1.80 3.35
C ASP A 84 -0.59 -1.95 1.95
N ILE A 85 -1.49 -1.06 1.59
CA ILE A 85 -2.24 -1.13 0.33
C ILE A 85 -2.16 0.20 -0.40
N ASP A 86 -1.82 0.15 -1.69
CA ASP A 86 -1.97 1.26 -2.61
C ASP A 86 -2.99 0.88 -3.69
N PRO A 87 -4.04 1.71 -3.92
CA PRO A 87 -5.00 1.49 -5.00
C PRO A 87 -4.38 1.59 -6.40
N ASP A 88 -3.28 2.33 -6.55
CA ASP A 88 -2.61 2.55 -7.82
C ASP A 88 -1.58 1.45 -8.09
N GLN A 89 -1.90 0.59 -9.06
CA GLN A 89 -1.05 -0.55 -9.39
C GLN A 89 0.24 -0.11 -10.07
N GLY A 90 1.36 -0.44 -9.45
CA GLY A 90 2.70 -0.25 -10.01
C GLY A 90 3.43 0.96 -9.46
N ASP A 91 2.83 1.69 -8.54
CA ASP A 91 3.49 2.78 -7.85
C ASP A 91 4.53 2.25 -6.86
N GLU A 92 5.65 2.93 -6.78
CA GLU A 92 6.71 2.60 -5.84
C GLU A 92 6.31 3.10 -4.44
N GLN A 93 6.28 2.19 -3.47
CA GLN A 93 6.03 2.51 -2.07
C GLN A 93 7.35 2.55 -1.31
N THR A 94 7.49 3.55 -0.45
CA THR A 94 8.61 3.66 0.48
C THR A 94 8.14 4.10 1.86
N VAL A 95 8.98 3.85 2.88
CA VAL A 95 8.68 4.26 4.24
C VAL A 95 9.78 5.13 4.85
N GLU A 96 9.36 6.05 5.73
CA GLU A 96 10.24 6.87 6.55
C GLU A 96 9.75 6.88 8.00
N VAL A 97 10.68 6.97 8.96
CA VAL A 97 10.32 7.07 10.38
C VAL A 97 9.58 8.40 10.63
N LYS A 98 8.39 8.33 11.20
CA LYS A 98 7.62 9.49 11.69
C LYS A 98 7.98 9.80 13.14
N ASP A 99 7.81 8.80 14.03
CA ASP A 99 8.17 8.88 15.43
C ASP A 99 9.00 7.67 15.82
N ALA A 100 10.16 7.89 16.42
CA ALA A 100 11.05 6.81 16.84
C ALA A 100 10.57 6.15 18.15
N PRO A 101 10.95 4.88 18.42
CA PRO A 101 10.64 4.21 19.66
C PRO A 101 11.36 4.87 20.85
N LEU A 102 10.79 4.71 22.05
CA LEU A 102 11.30 5.33 23.27
C LEU A 102 12.31 4.46 24.03
N HIS A 103 12.29 3.14 23.82
CA HIS A 103 13.02 2.16 24.63
C HIS A 103 13.92 1.24 23.80
N GLY A 104 14.45 1.73 22.69
CA GLY A 104 15.34 0.97 21.82
C GLY A 104 15.88 1.77 20.65
N VAL A 105 16.72 1.13 19.86
CA VAL A 105 17.31 1.68 18.65
C VAL A 105 16.66 1.05 17.43
N LEU A 106 16.05 1.88 16.59
CA LEU A 106 15.42 1.49 15.32
C LEU A 106 16.31 1.89 14.14
N VAL A 107 16.42 1.00 13.17
CA VAL A 107 16.86 1.30 11.80
C VAL A 107 15.78 0.81 10.85
N LEU A 108 15.06 1.73 10.21
CA LEU A 108 14.05 1.45 9.18
C LEU A 108 14.62 1.82 7.82
N ASN A 109 14.49 0.93 6.85
CA ASN A 109 14.91 1.15 5.46
C ASN A 109 13.70 1.49 4.59
N PRO A 110 13.89 2.22 3.46
CA PRO A 110 12.80 2.60 2.56
C PRO A 110 11.99 1.42 2.00
N ASP A 111 12.57 0.23 1.92
CA ASP A 111 11.91 -1.01 1.45
C ASP A 111 11.07 -1.71 2.53
N GLY A 112 10.82 -1.04 3.66
CA GLY A 112 10.05 -1.55 4.78
C GLY A 112 10.80 -2.49 5.71
N SER A 113 11.98 -2.97 5.34
CA SER A 113 12.81 -3.79 6.23
C SER A 113 13.31 -2.98 7.41
N PHE A 114 13.42 -3.60 8.59
CA PHE A 114 13.91 -2.87 9.76
C PHE A 114 14.64 -3.76 10.76
N THR A 115 15.41 -3.12 11.63
CA THR A 115 15.94 -3.74 12.82
C THR A 115 15.60 -2.90 14.05
N TYR A 116 15.29 -3.59 15.16
CA TYR A 116 15.04 -2.96 16.44
C TYR A 116 15.82 -3.69 17.54
N GLU A 117 16.53 -2.92 18.35
CA GLU A 117 17.28 -3.43 19.50
C GLU A 117 16.79 -2.73 20.77
N PRO A 118 16.07 -3.44 21.67
CA PRO A 118 15.57 -2.85 22.90
C PRO A 118 16.71 -2.45 23.84
N ASP A 119 16.48 -1.40 24.62
CA ASP A 119 17.39 -0.96 25.67
C ASP A 119 17.69 -2.09 26.66
N THR A 120 18.89 -2.06 27.24
CA THR A 120 19.33 -3.08 28.20
C THR A 120 18.34 -3.22 29.37
N GLY A 121 17.73 -4.39 29.48
CA GLY A 121 16.79 -4.72 30.55
C GLY A 121 15.35 -4.23 30.31
N PHE A 122 15.07 -3.57 29.20
CA PHE A 122 13.70 -3.19 28.84
C PHE A 122 12.84 -4.42 28.54
N HIS A 123 11.63 -4.42 29.06
CA HIS A 123 10.56 -5.35 28.73
C HIS A 123 9.21 -4.61 28.85
N GLY A 124 8.29 -4.93 27.98
CA GLY A 124 7.01 -4.23 27.85
C GLY A 124 6.70 -3.92 26.39
N ILE A 125 5.88 -2.94 26.16
CA ILE A 125 5.49 -2.49 24.82
C ILE A 125 6.30 -1.25 24.48
N ASP A 126 6.91 -1.24 23.30
CA ASP A 126 7.49 -0.07 22.66
C ASP A 126 6.82 0.11 21.29
N THR A 127 6.79 1.33 20.78
CA THR A 127 6.13 1.65 19.51
C THR A 127 6.95 2.63 18.72
N PHE A 128 6.88 2.52 17.40
CA PHE A 128 7.28 3.57 16.49
C PHE A 128 6.21 3.80 15.44
N THR A 129 6.20 4.95 14.79
CA THR A 129 5.31 5.23 13.67
C THR A 129 6.12 5.51 12.42
N TYR A 130 5.55 5.19 11.26
CA TYR A 130 6.16 5.47 9.98
C TYR A 130 5.20 6.19 9.04
N TRP A 131 5.75 6.91 8.07
CA TRP A 131 5.04 7.38 6.90
C TRP A 131 5.14 6.35 5.80
N LEU A 132 4.02 5.96 5.22
CA LEU A 132 3.93 5.28 3.93
C LEU A 132 3.86 6.35 2.85
N ILE A 133 4.77 6.30 1.89
CA ILE A 133 4.91 7.30 0.82
C ILE A 133 4.72 6.59 -0.51
N SER A 134 3.69 6.98 -1.24
CA SER A 134 3.46 6.58 -2.62
C SER A 134 4.14 7.56 -3.56
N GLU A 135 4.78 7.08 -4.63
CA GLU A 135 5.55 7.86 -5.61
C GLU A 135 6.61 8.79 -4.97
N PRO A 136 7.64 8.26 -4.31
CA PRO A 136 8.67 9.07 -3.67
C PRO A 136 9.38 9.98 -4.68
N GLY A 137 9.56 11.25 -4.30
CA GLY A 137 10.23 12.26 -5.14
C GLY A 137 9.29 13.10 -6.00
N VAL A 138 7.99 12.85 -5.98
CA VAL A 138 6.97 13.71 -6.59
C VAL A 138 6.53 14.78 -5.60
N GLN A 139 6.37 16.03 -6.04
CA GLN A 139 6.02 17.17 -5.15
C GLN A 139 4.65 17.03 -4.47
N SER A 140 3.82 16.10 -4.90
CA SER A 140 2.49 15.79 -4.36
C SER A 140 2.40 14.33 -3.93
N ALA A 141 3.47 13.77 -3.36
CA ALA A 141 3.43 12.41 -2.82
C ALA A 141 2.30 12.28 -1.80
N TYR A 142 1.44 11.29 -2.01
CA TYR A 142 0.41 10.96 -1.04
C TYR A 142 1.04 10.14 0.08
N MET A 143 0.61 10.39 1.32
CA MET A 143 1.18 9.76 2.49
C MET A 143 0.09 9.36 3.47
N ASP A 144 0.23 8.18 4.02
CA ASP A 144 -0.50 7.74 5.20
C ASP A 144 0.49 7.30 6.29
N SER A 145 0.04 6.98 7.47
CA SER A 145 0.93 6.59 8.56
C SER A 145 0.32 5.50 9.42
N ALA A 146 1.15 4.53 9.81
CA ALA A 146 0.76 3.48 10.71
C ALA A 146 1.71 3.35 11.91
N THR A 147 1.26 2.57 12.89
CA THR A 147 1.97 2.30 14.13
C THR A 147 2.50 0.87 14.13
N VAL A 148 3.78 0.72 14.44
CA VAL A 148 4.39 -0.58 14.73
C VAL A 148 4.46 -0.77 16.24
N THR A 149 3.84 -1.83 16.74
CA THR A 149 3.86 -2.22 18.15
C THR A 149 4.82 -3.39 18.36
N ILE A 150 5.81 -3.22 19.22
CA ILE A 150 6.81 -4.24 19.55
C ILE A 150 6.65 -4.66 21.01
N THR A 151 6.27 -5.92 21.23
CA THR A 151 6.18 -6.51 22.58
C THR A 151 7.50 -7.18 22.93
N VAL A 152 8.24 -6.57 23.86
CA VAL A 152 9.48 -7.15 24.42
C VAL A 152 9.16 -8.01 25.62
N ARG A 153 9.30 -9.33 25.47
CA ARG A 153 8.98 -10.30 26.52
C ARG A 153 10.14 -10.48 27.51
N PRO A 154 9.89 -10.55 28.81
CA PRO A 154 10.92 -10.84 29.78
C PRO A 154 11.44 -12.28 29.59
N VAL A 155 12.73 -12.49 29.85
CA VAL A 155 13.30 -13.86 29.87
C VAL A 155 12.72 -14.61 31.08
N ALA A 156 12.09 -15.75 30.82
CA ALA A 156 11.57 -16.60 31.89
C ALA A 156 12.73 -17.16 32.75
N ARG A 157 12.78 -16.82 34.04
CA ARG A 157 13.72 -17.42 34.97
C ARG A 157 13.08 -18.68 35.56
N ILE A 158 13.64 -19.84 35.25
CA ILE A 158 13.27 -21.11 35.89
C ILE A 158 14.09 -21.23 37.15
N PHE A 159 13.47 -21.09 38.30
CA PHE A 159 14.12 -21.43 39.59
C PHE A 159 13.98 -22.93 39.82
N LEU A 160 15.07 -23.66 39.68
CA LEU A 160 15.16 -25.06 40.12
C LEU A 160 15.36 -25.05 41.63
N PRO A 161 14.49 -25.68 42.44
CA PRO A 161 14.72 -25.81 43.89
C PRO A 161 16.00 -26.65 44.11
N ILE A 162 17.00 -26.07 44.79
CA ILE A 162 18.17 -26.82 45.25
C ILE A 162 17.72 -27.69 46.42
N ILE A 163 17.59 -28.98 46.18
CA ILE A 163 17.36 -29.96 47.29
C ILE A 163 18.75 -30.21 47.88
N LEU A 164 19.04 -29.55 49.00
CA LEU A 164 20.19 -29.90 49.84
C LEU A 164 19.87 -31.22 50.53
N LYS A 165 20.68 -32.23 50.28
CA LYS A 165 20.67 -33.50 51.02
C LYS A 165 21.50 -33.36 52.26
#